data_788d58a3e2d196017d183dfb6ea05964
#
_entry.id   788d58a3e2d196017d183dfb6ea05964
#
_cell.length_a   1.000
_cell.length_b   1.000
_cell.length_c   1.000
_cell.angle_alpha   90.00
_cell.angle_beta   90.00
_cell.angle_gamma   90.00
#
_symmetry.space_group_name_H-M   'P 1'
#
loop_
_entity.id
_entity.type
_entity.pdbx_description
1 polymer ?
#
loop_
_entity_poly.entity_id
_entity_poly.type
_entity_poly.pdbx_seq_one_letter_code
_entity_poly.pdbx_strand_id
1 'polypeptide(L)'
;MIVQIYEIQTPHEAEGCIEAGVDHIGSVILDKREWKQPVVRDTIKVSDGTQIKNSFIPLFDNMDAIFRSLDYYQPDFIHFCDTLTDEDGDEDDLERFIIIHRETKKRFPEIKIMRSIPIPVEGSGRDFPTLDIAGKFEELTDMFLTDTWLGKEPVKGFIGITGKQCDIKLARDLVKISRIPVILAGGLSPENVYEALVEVAPAGADSCTLTNKKDEEGKPIRFKKDFSKVRRFVEEVKRAEEILGNEKERLKREIASLKERLYDREAALPAHSVSPNQIQAIEDLEEEIAGKERLLIETGD
;
A
#
# COMPACT_ATOMS: atom_id res chain seq x y z
N MET A 1 -0.19 -9.22 6.59
CA MET A 1 -0.07 -8.20 5.53
C MET A 1 -1.14 -8.42 4.48
N ILE A 2 -1.67 -7.37 3.87
CA ILE A 2 -2.67 -7.47 2.79
C ILE A 2 -1.98 -7.87 1.49
N VAL A 3 -2.48 -8.90 0.81
CA VAL A 3 -2.06 -9.26 -0.55
C VAL A 3 -3.13 -8.80 -1.53
N GLN A 4 -2.79 -7.91 -2.44
CA GLN A 4 -3.69 -7.37 -3.45
C GLN A 4 -3.24 -7.74 -4.86
N ILE A 5 -4.19 -8.11 -5.74
CA ILE A 5 -3.93 -8.41 -7.15
C ILE A 5 -4.94 -7.66 -8.02
N TYR A 6 -4.42 -6.86 -8.96
CA TYR A 6 -5.22 -6.09 -9.92
C TYR A 6 -5.38 -6.75 -11.29
N GLU A 7 -6.26 -6.18 -12.11
CA GLU A 7 -6.67 -6.65 -13.43
C GLU A 7 -7.38 -8.02 -13.41
N ILE A 8 -8.24 -8.25 -12.42
CA ILE A 8 -9.09 -9.42 -12.33
C ILE A 8 -10.45 -9.07 -12.94
N GLN A 9 -10.79 -9.70 -14.08
CA GLN A 9 -11.92 -9.29 -14.91
C GLN A 9 -12.97 -10.40 -15.08
N THR A 10 -12.71 -11.60 -14.59
CA THR A 10 -13.63 -12.74 -14.69
C THR A 10 -13.80 -13.47 -13.37
N PRO A 11 -14.97 -14.06 -13.08
CA PRO A 11 -15.19 -14.85 -11.86
C PRO A 11 -14.14 -15.95 -11.66
N HIS A 12 -13.77 -16.64 -12.73
CA HIS A 12 -12.73 -17.70 -12.67
C HIS A 12 -11.37 -17.17 -12.20
N GLU A 13 -10.96 -15.96 -12.63
CA GLU A 13 -9.73 -15.35 -12.16
C GLU A 13 -9.84 -14.92 -10.69
N ALA A 14 -11.02 -14.43 -10.27
CA ALA A 14 -11.25 -14.09 -8.86
C ALA A 14 -11.18 -15.35 -7.97
N GLU A 15 -11.85 -16.44 -8.35
CA GLU A 15 -11.77 -17.72 -7.66
C GLU A 15 -10.32 -18.22 -7.54
N GLY A 16 -9.56 -18.19 -8.64
CA GLY A 16 -8.16 -18.59 -8.63
C GLY A 16 -7.24 -17.72 -7.76
N CYS A 17 -7.51 -16.42 -7.65
CA CYS A 17 -6.82 -15.53 -6.72
C CYS A 17 -7.17 -15.84 -5.26
N ILE A 18 -8.47 -16.06 -4.96
CA ILE A 18 -8.93 -16.45 -3.62
C ILE A 18 -8.29 -17.77 -3.18
N GLU A 19 -8.29 -18.78 -4.05
CA GLU A 19 -7.62 -20.07 -3.79
C GLU A 19 -6.11 -19.94 -3.58
N ALA A 20 -5.49 -18.93 -4.20
CA ALA A 20 -4.07 -18.61 -4.00
C ALA A 20 -3.79 -17.88 -2.67
N GLY A 21 -4.82 -17.38 -1.97
CA GLY A 21 -4.72 -16.69 -0.69
C GLY A 21 -4.56 -15.16 -0.82
N VAL A 22 -5.11 -14.57 -1.89
CA VAL A 22 -5.19 -13.11 -2.09
C VAL A 22 -6.28 -12.53 -1.19
N ASP A 23 -6.03 -11.40 -0.55
CA ASP A 23 -6.95 -10.71 0.35
C ASP A 23 -7.81 -9.65 -0.36
N HIS A 24 -7.22 -8.94 -1.33
CA HIS A 24 -7.90 -7.91 -2.11
C HIS A 24 -7.82 -8.22 -3.61
N ILE A 25 -8.95 -8.17 -4.30
CA ILE A 25 -9.07 -8.39 -5.74
C ILE A 25 -9.47 -7.08 -6.41
N GLY A 26 -8.71 -6.65 -7.42
CA GLY A 26 -8.96 -5.39 -8.12
C GLY A 26 -9.44 -5.59 -9.56
N SER A 27 -10.58 -4.99 -9.89
CA SER A 27 -11.15 -4.94 -11.25
C SER A 27 -11.06 -3.54 -11.85
N VAL A 28 -10.99 -3.44 -13.18
CA VAL A 28 -10.75 -2.19 -13.90
C VAL A 28 -11.78 -1.99 -15.00
N ILE A 29 -12.32 -0.78 -15.14
CA ILE A 29 -13.13 -0.35 -16.30
C ILE A 29 -12.37 0.73 -17.06
N LEU A 30 -12.12 0.47 -18.34
CA LEU A 30 -11.23 1.30 -19.18
C LEU A 30 -11.92 2.52 -19.80
N ASP A 31 -13.21 2.43 -20.10
CA ASP A 31 -13.95 3.48 -20.84
C ASP A 31 -15.32 3.74 -20.19
N LYS A 32 -15.60 5.02 -19.92
CA LYS A 32 -16.88 5.47 -19.38
C LYS A 32 -18.11 5.13 -20.23
N ARG A 33 -17.95 4.87 -21.52
CA ARG A 33 -19.04 4.42 -22.39
C ARG A 33 -19.40 2.96 -22.19
N GLU A 34 -18.43 2.17 -21.73
CA GLU A 34 -18.56 0.73 -21.41
C GLU A 34 -18.55 0.51 -19.89
N TRP A 35 -18.99 1.49 -19.13
CA TRP A 35 -18.94 1.47 -17.66
C TRP A 35 -19.70 0.27 -17.05
N LYS A 36 -20.71 -0.27 -17.74
CA LYS A 36 -21.57 -1.35 -17.25
C LYS A 36 -21.21 -2.68 -17.89
N GLN A 37 -20.42 -3.49 -17.19
CA GLN A 37 -19.99 -4.81 -17.63
C GLN A 37 -20.49 -5.89 -16.66
N PRO A 38 -21.49 -6.72 -17.05
CA PRO A 38 -22.02 -7.76 -16.17
C PRO A 38 -20.97 -8.74 -15.66
N VAL A 39 -20.01 -9.14 -16.51
CA VAL A 39 -18.95 -10.08 -16.12
C VAL A 39 -18.07 -9.51 -15.00
N VAL A 40 -17.74 -8.22 -15.01
CA VAL A 40 -16.97 -7.57 -13.93
C VAL A 40 -17.80 -7.49 -12.64
N ARG A 41 -19.11 -7.25 -12.75
CA ARG A 41 -20.00 -7.31 -11.59
C ARG A 41 -20.04 -8.70 -10.97
N ASP A 42 -20.14 -9.73 -11.80
CA ASP A 42 -20.13 -11.12 -11.33
C ASP A 42 -18.77 -11.47 -10.71
N THR A 43 -17.67 -10.92 -11.24
CA THR A 43 -16.32 -11.05 -10.68
C THR A 43 -16.22 -10.44 -9.26
N ILE A 44 -16.75 -9.23 -9.07
CA ILE A 44 -16.80 -8.56 -7.78
C ILE A 44 -17.60 -9.39 -6.77
N LYS A 45 -18.71 -9.97 -7.20
CA LYS A 45 -19.60 -10.78 -6.35
C LYS A 45 -19.04 -12.13 -5.91
N VAL A 46 -17.96 -12.61 -6.52
CA VAL A 46 -17.30 -13.86 -6.09
C VAL A 46 -16.86 -13.82 -4.64
N SER A 47 -16.52 -12.65 -4.13
CA SER A 47 -16.10 -12.45 -2.73
C SER A 47 -17.25 -12.20 -1.76
N ASP A 48 -18.50 -12.09 -2.23
CA ASP A 48 -19.67 -11.85 -1.37
C ASP A 48 -19.76 -12.92 -0.25
N GLY A 49 -19.89 -12.44 0.99
CA GLY A 49 -19.95 -13.31 2.18
C GLY A 49 -18.60 -13.90 2.62
N THR A 50 -17.50 -13.51 2.03
CA THR A 50 -16.12 -13.88 2.44
C THR A 50 -15.43 -12.73 3.17
N GLN A 51 -14.17 -12.95 3.61
CA GLN A 51 -13.31 -11.89 4.14
C GLN A 51 -12.57 -11.09 3.06
N ILE A 52 -12.61 -11.57 1.81
CA ILE A 52 -11.91 -10.98 0.67
C ILE A 52 -12.56 -9.66 0.30
N LYS A 53 -11.76 -8.66 -0.03
CA LYS A 53 -12.20 -7.34 -0.44
C LYS A 53 -12.07 -7.11 -1.94
N ASN A 54 -12.99 -6.31 -2.47
CA ASN A 54 -12.96 -5.90 -3.86
C ASN A 54 -12.58 -4.44 -3.99
N SER A 55 -11.65 -4.16 -4.90
CA SER A 55 -11.32 -2.81 -5.35
C SER A 55 -11.76 -2.61 -6.80
N PHE A 56 -12.27 -1.43 -7.10
CA PHE A 56 -12.76 -1.05 -8.42
C PHE A 56 -12.01 0.18 -8.92
N ILE A 57 -11.36 0.11 -10.09
CA ILE A 57 -10.69 1.23 -10.75
C ILE A 57 -11.52 1.70 -11.95
N PRO A 58 -12.09 2.92 -11.93
CA PRO A 58 -12.56 3.60 -13.12
C PRO A 58 -11.39 4.36 -13.78
N LEU A 59 -10.98 3.98 -15.00
CA LEU A 59 -10.01 4.76 -15.78
C LEU A 59 -10.72 5.87 -16.58
N PHE A 60 -11.51 6.67 -15.85
CA PHE A 60 -12.21 7.86 -16.34
C PHE A 60 -12.55 8.79 -15.17
N ASP A 61 -12.53 10.09 -15.43
CA ASP A 61 -12.71 11.18 -14.45
C ASP A 61 -14.12 11.79 -14.43
N ASN A 62 -15.07 11.22 -15.18
CA ASN A 62 -16.43 11.72 -15.21
C ASN A 62 -17.21 11.27 -13.98
N MET A 63 -17.53 12.19 -13.07
CA MET A 63 -18.18 11.93 -11.79
C MET A 63 -19.53 11.17 -11.94
N ASP A 64 -20.37 11.50 -12.91
CA ASP A 64 -21.65 10.80 -13.12
C ASP A 64 -21.43 9.33 -13.53
N ALA A 65 -20.41 9.06 -14.36
CA ALA A 65 -20.07 7.70 -14.75
C ALA A 65 -19.49 6.91 -13.57
N ILE A 66 -18.63 7.54 -12.76
CA ILE A 66 -18.09 6.95 -11.54
C ILE A 66 -19.22 6.57 -10.59
N PHE A 67 -20.13 7.48 -10.29
CA PHE A 67 -21.23 7.24 -9.35
C PHE A 67 -22.19 6.16 -9.84
N ARG A 68 -22.54 6.15 -11.15
CA ARG A 68 -23.31 5.04 -11.73
C ARG A 68 -22.60 3.70 -11.65
N SER A 69 -21.28 3.71 -11.78
CA SER A 69 -20.48 2.49 -11.61
C SER A 69 -20.53 2.00 -10.17
N LEU A 70 -20.37 2.87 -9.19
CA LEU A 70 -20.45 2.53 -7.76
C LEU A 70 -21.85 1.99 -7.39
N ASP A 71 -22.92 2.63 -7.85
CA ASP A 71 -24.30 2.13 -7.68
C ASP A 71 -24.50 0.72 -8.27
N TYR A 72 -23.83 0.41 -9.37
CA TYR A 72 -23.98 -0.88 -10.07
C TYR A 72 -23.08 -1.99 -9.54
N TYR A 73 -21.81 -1.68 -9.27
CA TYR A 73 -20.81 -2.67 -8.86
C TYR A 73 -20.79 -2.91 -7.37
N GLN A 74 -21.03 -1.88 -6.55
CA GLN A 74 -21.02 -1.91 -5.08
C GLN A 74 -19.73 -2.56 -4.53
N PRO A 75 -18.52 -2.08 -4.91
CA PRO A 75 -17.28 -2.63 -4.43
C PRO A 75 -17.03 -2.26 -2.96
N ASP A 76 -16.13 -2.97 -2.26
CA ASP A 76 -15.63 -2.56 -0.94
C ASP A 76 -14.78 -1.27 -1.03
N PHE A 77 -13.99 -1.14 -2.11
CA PHE A 77 -13.14 0.02 -2.36
C PHE A 77 -13.34 0.59 -3.75
N ILE A 78 -13.44 1.92 -3.86
CA ILE A 78 -13.09 2.61 -5.10
C ILE A 78 -11.62 2.99 -5.05
N HIS A 79 -10.89 2.73 -6.13
CA HIS A 79 -9.48 3.09 -6.25
C HIS A 79 -9.28 4.17 -7.32
N PHE A 80 -8.88 5.34 -6.89
CA PHE A 80 -8.52 6.45 -7.76
C PHE A 80 -7.02 6.42 -8.06
N CYS A 81 -6.67 6.33 -9.32
CA CYS A 81 -5.29 6.27 -9.82
C CYS A 81 -4.96 7.34 -10.85
N ASP A 82 -5.65 8.49 -10.80
CA ASP A 82 -5.31 9.63 -11.65
C ASP A 82 -3.87 10.09 -11.39
N THR A 83 -3.20 10.60 -12.44
CA THR A 83 -1.94 11.32 -12.26
C THR A 83 -2.20 12.61 -11.48
N LEU A 84 -1.43 12.80 -10.40
CA LEU A 84 -1.53 13.97 -9.51
C LEU A 84 -0.41 14.98 -9.77
N THR A 85 0.38 14.71 -10.77
CA THR A 85 1.51 15.53 -11.23
C THR A 85 1.46 15.64 -12.75
N ASP A 86 2.06 16.70 -13.28
CA ASP A 86 2.28 16.87 -14.70
C ASP A 86 3.43 15.98 -15.25
N GLU A 87 3.77 16.12 -16.54
CA GLU A 87 4.84 15.35 -17.18
C GLU A 87 6.24 15.72 -16.64
N ASP A 88 6.39 16.88 -16.02
CA ASP A 88 7.62 17.35 -15.39
C ASP A 88 7.74 16.92 -13.94
N GLY A 89 6.69 16.34 -13.34
CA GLY A 89 6.64 15.86 -11.97
C GLY A 89 6.24 16.93 -10.96
N ASP A 90 5.82 18.09 -11.42
CA ASP A 90 5.26 19.13 -10.57
C ASP A 90 3.79 18.79 -10.23
N GLU A 91 3.36 19.19 -9.03
CA GLU A 91 1.99 18.93 -8.57
C GLU A 91 0.96 19.62 -9.50
N ASP A 92 -0.05 18.85 -9.93
CA ASP A 92 -1.19 19.35 -10.73
C ASP A 92 -2.22 20.07 -9.81
N ASP A 93 -3.26 20.68 -10.41
CA ASP A 93 -4.42 21.17 -9.64
C ASP A 93 -5.21 20.00 -9.03
N LEU A 94 -5.00 19.76 -7.75
CA LEU A 94 -5.58 18.65 -7.02
C LEU A 94 -7.04 18.86 -6.61
N GLU A 95 -7.59 20.09 -6.70
CA GLU A 95 -8.92 20.42 -6.16
C GLU A 95 -10.03 19.57 -6.81
N ARG A 96 -9.95 19.31 -8.11
CA ARG A 96 -10.91 18.44 -8.81
C ARG A 96 -10.96 17.02 -8.23
N PHE A 97 -9.81 16.46 -7.86
CA PHE A 97 -9.72 15.11 -7.28
C PHE A 97 -10.21 15.10 -5.83
N ILE A 98 -9.90 16.14 -5.07
CA ILE A 98 -10.38 16.36 -3.70
C ILE A 98 -11.92 16.42 -3.68
N ILE A 99 -12.53 17.16 -4.62
CA ILE A 99 -13.98 17.24 -4.77
C ILE A 99 -14.58 15.85 -5.04
N ILE A 100 -14.00 15.06 -5.96
CA ILE A 100 -14.49 13.70 -6.26
C ILE A 100 -14.43 12.82 -5.01
N HIS A 101 -13.37 12.87 -4.20
CA HIS A 101 -13.26 12.10 -2.96
C HIS A 101 -14.34 12.52 -1.94
N ARG A 102 -14.54 13.82 -1.72
CA ARG A 102 -15.57 14.34 -0.81
C ARG A 102 -16.97 13.91 -1.22
N GLU A 103 -17.31 14.07 -2.50
CA GLU A 103 -18.64 13.69 -3.02
C GLU A 103 -18.83 12.17 -3.01
N THR A 104 -17.76 11.37 -3.23
CA THR A 104 -17.80 9.90 -3.10
C THR A 104 -18.08 9.50 -1.66
N LYS A 105 -17.33 10.01 -0.67
CA LYS A 105 -17.58 9.72 0.76
C LYS A 105 -18.98 10.12 1.22
N LYS A 106 -19.48 11.24 0.72
CA LYS A 106 -20.83 11.73 1.06
C LYS A 106 -21.92 10.85 0.49
N ARG A 107 -21.79 10.39 -0.76
CA ARG A 107 -22.82 9.63 -1.46
C ARG A 107 -22.77 8.14 -1.16
N PHE A 108 -21.58 7.58 -0.93
CA PHE A 108 -21.32 6.16 -0.72
C PHE A 108 -20.47 5.96 0.54
N PRO A 109 -21.01 6.25 1.74
CA PRO A 109 -20.25 6.19 2.99
C PRO A 109 -19.78 4.79 3.35
N GLU A 110 -20.37 3.73 2.77
CA GLU A 110 -19.99 2.33 2.94
C GLU A 110 -18.83 1.91 2.04
N ILE A 111 -18.58 2.63 0.93
CA ILE A 111 -17.48 2.34 0.00
C ILE A 111 -16.24 3.08 0.46
N LYS A 112 -15.18 2.36 0.77
CA LYS A 112 -13.90 2.93 1.14
C LYS A 112 -13.16 3.49 -0.07
N ILE A 113 -12.34 4.50 0.15
CA ILE A 113 -11.52 5.11 -0.90
C ILE A 113 -10.07 4.64 -0.76
N MET A 114 -9.53 4.07 -1.81
CA MET A 114 -8.10 3.85 -2.03
C MET A 114 -7.58 4.90 -3.01
N ARG A 115 -6.39 5.45 -2.76
CA ARG A 115 -5.75 6.46 -3.62
C ARG A 115 -4.33 6.07 -3.97
N SER A 116 -4.01 6.01 -5.28
CA SER A 116 -2.62 5.91 -5.73
C SER A 116 -1.86 7.20 -5.42
N ILE A 117 -0.73 7.06 -4.76
CA ILE A 117 0.24 8.13 -4.52
C ILE A 117 1.43 7.94 -5.46
N PRO A 118 1.75 8.95 -6.29
CA PRO A 118 2.82 8.83 -7.27
C PRO A 118 4.19 8.81 -6.59
N ILE A 119 5.02 7.84 -6.97
CA ILE A 119 6.42 7.73 -6.56
C ILE A 119 7.27 7.55 -7.81
N PRO A 120 8.30 8.39 -8.05
CA PRO A 120 9.17 8.23 -9.21
C PRO A 120 9.97 6.94 -9.14
N VAL A 121 10.56 6.54 -10.26
CA VAL A 121 11.56 5.46 -10.28
C VAL A 121 12.81 5.88 -9.51
N GLU A 122 13.51 4.91 -8.91
CA GLU A 122 14.75 5.17 -8.17
C GLU A 122 15.77 5.95 -9.03
N GLY A 123 16.44 6.91 -8.41
CA GLY A 123 17.48 7.71 -9.09
C GLY A 123 16.96 8.78 -10.03
N SER A 124 15.67 9.12 -10.02
CA SER A 124 15.11 10.21 -10.84
C SER A 124 15.75 11.58 -10.55
N GLY A 125 16.39 11.74 -9.38
CA GLY A 125 17.15 12.94 -8.99
C GLY A 125 16.29 14.19 -8.76
N ARG A 126 14.96 14.03 -8.65
CA ARG A 126 13.99 15.12 -8.46
C ARG A 126 13.48 15.17 -7.01
N ASP A 127 13.26 16.40 -6.55
CA ASP A 127 12.43 16.66 -5.38
C ASP A 127 10.96 16.46 -5.80
N PHE A 128 10.44 15.24 -5.56
CA PHE A 128 9.13 14.83 -6.05
C PHE A 128 8.08 14.97 -4.92
N PRO A 129 6.89 15.55 -5.17
CA PRO A 129 5.96 15.98 -4.13
C PRO A 129 5.11 14.83 -3.53
N THR A 130 5.62 13.59 -3.47
CA THR A 130 4.90 12.40 -2.96
C THR A 130 4.27 12.64 -1.60
N LEU A 131 5.05 13.15 -0.63
CA LEU A 131 4.61 13.31 0.75
C LEU A 131 3.60 14.45 0.92
N ASP A 132 3.79 15.54 0.18
CA ASP A 132 2.86 16.68 0.17
C ASP A 132 1.51 16.29 -0.44
N ILE A 133 1.54 15.56 -1.55
CA ILE A 133 0.33 15.01 -2.18
C ILE A 133 -0.39 14.08 -1.21
N ALA A 134 0.32 13.14 -0.60
CA ALA A 134 -0.28 12.21 0.36
C ALA A 134 -0.96 12.97 1.52
N GLY A 135 -0.31 13.97 2.10
CA GLY A 135 -0.86 14.81 3.17
C GLY A 135 -2.19 15.49 2.81
N LYS A 136 -2.37 15.88 1.54
CA LYS A 136 -3.62 16.52 1.06
C LYS A 136 -4.78 15.54 0.94
N PHE A 137 -4.52 14.25 0.73
CA PHE A 137 -5.55 13.23 0.55
C PHE A 137 -5.82 12.38 1.79
N GLU A 138 -4.95 12.39 2.81
CA GLU A 138 -5.00 11.45 3.92
C GLU A 138 -6.36 11.45 4.66
N GLU A 139 -6.95 12.61 4.94
CA GLU A 139 -8.25 12.69 5.62
C GLU A 139 -9.44 12.30 4.73
N LEU A 140 -9.23 12.25 3.42
CA LEU A 140 -10.25 11.92 2.43
C LEU A 140 -10.16 10.47 1.93
N THR A 141 -9.19 9.71 2.42
CA THR A 141 -8.83 8.40 1.91
C THR A 141 -8.77 7.40 3.05
N ASP A 142 -9.07 6.14 2.78
CA ASP A 142 -9.05 5.07 3.79
C ASP A 142 -7.79 4.21 3.66
N MET A 143 -7.12 4.26 2.51
CA MET A 143 -5.91 3.49 2.21
C MET A 143 -5.14 4.14 1.06
N PHE A 144 -3.83 4.26 1.19
CA PHE A 144 -2.95 4.61 0.08
C PHE A 144 -2.43 3.37 -0.63
N LEU A 145 -2.13 3.54 -1.91
CA LEU A 145 -1.36 2.61 -2.71
C LEU A 145 -0.24 3.38 -3.39
N THR A 146 1.01 2.94 -3.27
CA THR A 146 2.11 3.55 -4.03
C THR A 146 1.99 3.16 -5.50
N ASP A 147 2.34 4.05 -6.42
CA ASP A 147 2.41 3.67 -7.84
C ASP A 147 3.56 4.38 -8.55
N THR A 148 4.14 3.71 -9.55
CA THR A 148 5.35 4.21 -10.20
C THR A 148 5.03 5.27 -11.23
N TRP A 149 5.51 6.49 -10.98
CA TRP A 149 5.42 7.60 -11.92
C TRP A 149 6.56 7.57 -12.96
N LEU A 150 6.24 7.80 -14.22
CA LEU A 150 7.18 7.82 -15.35
C LEU A 150 7.24 9.16 -16.09
N GLY A 151 6.31 10.09 -15.84
CA GLY A 151 6.12 11.32 -16.62
C GLY A 151 5.29 11.11 -17.87
N LYS A 152 5.44 9.95 -18.53
CA LYS A 152 4.58 9.51 -19.64
C LYS A 152 4.01 8.16 -19.29
N GLU A 153 2.80 8.18 -18.79
CA GLU A 153 2.12 7.00 -18.33
C GLU A 153 1.55 6.15 -19.49
N PRO A 154 1.47 4.81 -19.33
CA PRO A 154 0.88 3.92 -20.35
C PRO A 154 -0.57 4.27 -20.68
N VAL A 155 -1.32 4.80 -19.70
CA VAL A 155 -2.70 5.28 -19.87
C VAL A 155 -2.72 6.78 -19.55
N LYS A 156 -3.05 7.61 -20.54
CA LYS A 156 -3.05 9.05 -20.37
C LYS A 156 -3.98 9.50 -19.23
N GLY A 157 -3.43 10.24 -18.28
CA GLY A 157 -4.14 10.78 -17.12
C GLY A 157 -4.24 9.82 -15.94
N PHE A 158 -3.69 8.59 -16.04
CA PHE A 158 -3.73 7.58 -14.98
C PHE A 158 -2.36 6.98 -14.75
N ILE A 159 -1.96 6.86 -13.49
CA ILE A 159 -0.68 6.29 -13.07
C ILE A 159 -0.77 4.75 -13.00
N GLY A 160 0.35 4.08 -13.19
CA GLY A 160 0.48 2.62 -12.99
C GLY A 160 0.65 1.82 -14.27
N ILE A 161 0.57 0.49 -14.13
CA ILE A 161 0.73 -0.50 -15.20
C ILE A 161 2.14 -0.44 -15.86
N THR A 162 3.11 0.12 -15.15
CA THR A 162 4.46 0.36 -15.69
C THR A 162 5.35 -0.89 -15.64
N GLY A 163 5.09 -1.80 -14.70
CA GLY A 163 5.95 -2.95 -14.40
C GLY A 163 7.35 -2.55 -13.89
N LYS A 164 7.57 -1.28 -13.56
CA LYS A 164 8.82 -0.75 -13.02
C LYS A 164 8.70 -0.49 -11.52
N GLN A 165 9.77 -0.76 -10.79
CA GLN A 165 9.83 -0.51 -9.36
C GLN A 165 9.95 0.99 -9.08
N CYS A 166 9.18 1.47 -8.10
CA CYS A 166 9.26 2.83 -7.60
C CYS A 166 10.46 3.01 -6.65
N ASP A 167 10.77 4.24 -6.29
CA ASP A 167 11.79 4.55 -5.27
C ASP A 167 11.36 4.02 -3.91
N ILE A 168 12.03 2.95 -3.46
CA ILE A 168 11.73 2.23 -2.22
C ILE A 168 11.96 3.10 -0.98
N LYS A 169 12.94 4.01 -1.02
CA LYS A 169 13.21 4.91 0.12
C LYS A 169 12.07 5.90 0.31
N LEU A 170 11.58 6.49 -0.79
CA LEU A 170 10.46 7.41 -0.76
C LEU A 170 9.16 6.68 -0.39
N ALA A 171 8.97 5.42 -0.84
CA ALA A 171 7.85 4.58 -0.42
C ALA A 171 7.88 4.32 1.09
N ARG A 172 9.06 4.01 1.66
CA ARG A 172 9.24 3.85 3.11
C ARG A 172 8.97 5.14 3.88
N ASP A 173 9.41 6.29 3.37
CA ASP A 173 9.15 7.57 4.01
C ASP A 173 7.65 7.88 4.03
N LEU A 174 6.91 7.57 2.95
CA LEU A 174 5.45 7.66 2.92
C LEU A 174 4.80 6.75 3.98
N VAL A 175 5.23 5.49 4.09
CA VAL A 175 4.72 4.55 5.10
C VAL A 175 4.93 5.07 6.52
N LYS A 176 6.10 5.66 6.81
CA LYS A 176 6.45 6.21 8.13
C LYS A 176 5.59 7.41 8.56
N ILE A 177 5.20 8.26 7.61
CA ILE A 177 4.43 9.47 7.96
C ILE A 177 2.92 9.29 7.86
N SER A 178 2.46 8.29 7.11
CA SER A 178 1.03 8.06 6.87
C SER A 178 0.33 7.54 8.12
N ARG A 179 -0.82 8.14 8.45
CA ARG A 179 -1.72 7.69 9.51
C ARG A 179 -2.73 6.64 9.05
N ILE A 180 -2.78 6.38 7.74
CA ILE A 180 -3.65 5.36 7.14
C ILE A 180 -2.81 4.26 6.49
N PRO A 181 -3.35 3.04 6.32
CA PRO A 181 -2.61 1.95 5.71
C PRO A 181 -2.08 2.28 4.32
N VAL A 182 -0.83 1.88 4.03
CA VAL A 182 -0.21 2.02 2.71
C VAL A 182 0.06 0.64 2.13
N ILE A 183 -0.46 0.37 0.93
CA ILE A 183 -0.13 -0.80 0.12
C ILE A 183 1.06 -0.45 -0.76
N LEU A 184 2.13 -1.23 -0.70
CA LEU A 184 3.26 -1.07 -1.60
C LEU A 184 2.93 -1.67 -2.96
N ALA A 185 3.05 -0.85 -4.00
CA ALA A 185 2.91 -1.24 -5.40
C ALA A 185 4.02 -0.60 -6.25
N GLY A 186 3.99 -0.84 -7.55
CA GLY A 186 5.03 -0.39 -8.48
C GLY A 186 6.05 -1.48 -8.77
N GLY A 187 5.78 -2.29 -9.81
CA GLY A 187 6.69 -3.31 -10.33
C GLY A 187 7.03 -4.45 -9.37
N LEU A 188 6.13 -4.78 -8.44
CA LEU A 188 6.33 -5.90 -7.55
C LEU A 188 6.01 -7.24 -8.24
N SER A 189 6.86 -8.22 -8.00
CA SER A 189 6.80 -9.57 -8.53
C SER A 189 7.17 -10.58 -7.43
N PRO A 190 6.94 -11.90 -7.65
CA PRO A 190 7.41 -12.91 -6.70
C PRO A 190 8.91 -12.88 -6.43
N GLU A 191 9.71 -12.30 -7.35
CA GLU A 191 11.17 -12.25 -7.29
C GLU A 191 11.71 -11.10 -6.42
N ASN A 192 10.93 -10.01 -6.19
CA ASN A 192 11.42 -8.82 -5.50
C ASN A 192 10.53 -8.36 -4.33
N VAL A 193 9.32 -8.90 -4.19
CA VAL A 193 8.37 -8.42 -3.17
C VAL A 193 8.86 -8.63 -1.74
N TYR A 194 9.54 -9.74 -1.45
CA TYR A 194 10.04 -10.03 -0.11
C TYR A 194 11.01 -8.94 0.39
N GLU A 195 12.05 -8.64 -0.40
CA GLU A 195 13.03 -7.62 -0.05
C GLU A 195 12.40 -6.23 0.07
N ALA A 196 11.51 -5.89 -0.86
CA ALA A 196 10.80 -4.61 -0.83
C ALA A 196 9.94 -4.45 0.44
N LEU A 197 9.23 -5.51 0.85
CA LEU A 197 8.40 -5.48 2.05
C LEU A 197 9.22 -5.40 3.34
N VAL A 198 10.33 -6.12 3.42
CA VAL A 198 11.23 -6.06 4.59
C VAL A 198 11.85 -4.67 4.73
N GLU A 199 12.16 -3.98 3.62
CA GLU A 199 12.73 -2.64 3.65
C GLU A 199 11.70 -1.55 3.98
N VAL A 200 10.46 -1.67 3.45
CA VAL A 200 9.43 -0.61 3.55
C VAL A 200 8.51 -0.80 4.75
N ALA A 201 8.25 -2.06 5.15
CA ALA A 201 7.28 -2.44 6.20
C ALA A 201 5.86 -1.86 6.00
N PRO A 202 5.24 -1.99 4.80
CA PRO A 202 3.91 -1.45 4.51
C PRO A 202 2.80 -2.31 5.10
N ALA A 203 1.54 -1.87 5.01
CA ALA A 203 0.37 -2.64 5.41
C ALA A 203 0.10 -3.84 4.47
N GLY A 204 0.62 -3.81 3.25
CA GLY A 204 0.44 -4.88 2.28
C GLY A 204 1.20 -4.64 0.98
N ALA A 205 1.05 -5.55 0.03
CA ALA A 205 1.66 -5.50 -1.29
C ALA A 205 0.64 -5.70 -2.41
N ASP A 206 0.83 -4.98 -3.51
CA ASP A 206 0.04 -5.12 -4.74
C ASP A 206 0.89 -5.59 -5.91
N SER A 207 0.33 -6.44 -6.75
CA SER A 207 0.90 -6.79 -8.05
C SER A 207 -0.17 -6.83 -9.14
N CYS A 208 0.16 -6.21 -10.27
CA CYS A 208 -0.68 -6.22 -11.46
C CYS A 208 0.04 -6.91 -12.63
N THR A 209 0.95 -6.20 -13.28
CA THR A 209 1.59 -6.59 -14.55
C THR A 209 2.48 -7.83 -14.42
N LEU A 210 3.27 -7.93 -13.33
CA LEU A 210 4.29 -8.96 -13.21
C LEU A 210 3.76 -10.32 -12.72
N THR A 211 2.50 -10.38 -12.28
CA THR A 211 1.76 -11.62 -12.02
C THR A 211 0.93 -12.09 -13.22
N ASN A 212 0.97 -11.41 -14.35
CA ASN A 212 0.30 -11.84 -15.57
C ASN A 212 1.05 -12.97 -16.28
N LYS A 213 0.32 -13.75 -17.09
CA LYS A 213 0.88 -14.66 -18.10
C LYS A 213 1.70 -13.84 -19.09
N LYS A 214 2.69 -14.49 -19.71
CA LYS A 214 3.47 -13.88 -20.78
C LYS A 214 3.11 -14.51 -22.12
N ASP A 215 3.22 -13.72 -23.18
CA ASP A 215 3.12 -14.19 -24.56
C ASP A 215 4.44 -14.89 -25.01
N GLU A 216 4.49 -15.30 -26.27
CA GLU A 216 5.65 -15.96 -26.88
C GLU A 216 6.90 -15.05 -26.93
N GLU A 217 6.72 -13.73 -26.89
CA GLU A 217 7.81 -12.74 -26.84
C GLU A 217 8.23 -12.41 -25.39
N GLY A 218 7.58 -13.00 -24.38
CA GLY A 218 7.84 -12.78 -22.97
C GLY A 218 7.18 -11.51 -22.39
N LYS A 219 6.26 -10.86 -23.13
CA LYS A 219 5.54 -9.69 -22.66
C LYS A 219 4.32 -10.08 -21.82
N PRO A 220 4.02 -9.34 -20.73
CA PRO A 220 2.81 -9.59 -19.93
C PRO A 220 1.53 -9.41 -20.76
N ILE A 221 0.63 -10.38 -20.67
CA ILE A 221 -0.70 -10.32 -21.29
C ILE A 221 -1.65 -9.70 -20.25
N ARG A 222 -2.15 -8.48 -20.53
CA ARG A 222 -3.14 -7.82 -19.65
C ARG A 222 -4.37 -8.69 -19.43
N PHE A 223 -4.94 -8.61 -18.22
CA PHE A 223 -6.16 -9.33 -17.84
C PHE A 223 -6.05 -10.86 -17.92
N LYS A 224 -4.84 -11.43 -17.82
CA LYS A 224 -4.60 -12.88 -17.76
C LYS A 224 -3.61 -13.24 -16.69
N LYS A 225 -4.08 -13.66 -15.53
CA LYS A 225 -3.22 -14.04 -14.40
C LYS A 225 -2.54 -15.39 -14.59
N ASP A 226 -1.31 -15.45 -14.14
CA ASP A 226 -0.56 -16.67 -13.93
C ASP A 226 -0.69 -17.05 -12.45
N PHE A 227 -1.56 -18.00 -12.13
CA PHE A 227 -1.83 -18.37 -10.74
C PHE A 227 -0.63 -19.00 -10.04
N SER A 228 0.37 -19.52 -10.76
CA SER A 228 1.61 -19.98 -10.15
C SER A 228 2.44 -18.80 -9.62
N LYS A 229 2.49 -17.69 -10.37
CA LYS A 229 3.11 -16.45 -9.91
C LYS A 229 2.33 -15.81 -8.78
N VAL A 230 0.99 -15.80 -8.86
CA VAL A 230 0.15 -15.25 -7.78
C VAL A 230 0.42 -16.01 -6.47
N ARG A 231 0.44 -17.35 -6.48
CA ARG A 231 0.76 -18.15 -5.29
C ARG A 231 2.14 -17.84 -4.73
N ARG A 232 3.16 -17.78 -5.57
CA ARG A 232 4.52 -17.41 -5.13
C ARG A 232 4.58 -16.00 -4.55
N PHE A 233 3.85 -15.06 -5.14
CA PHE A 233 3.77 -13.70 -4.60
C PHE A 233 3.15 -13.70 -3.20
N VAL A 234 2.04 -14.42 -2.99
CA VAL A 234 1.41 -14.60 -1.67
C VAL A 234 2.38 -15.24 -0.68
N GLU A 235 3.12 -16.28 -1.08
CA GLU A 235 4.10 -16.97 -0.23
C GLU A 235 5.22 -16.03 0.22
N GLU A 236 5.76 -15.21 -0.68
CA GLU A 236 6.82 -14.25 -0.35
C GLU A 236 6.32 -13.09 0.53
N VAL A 237 5.06 -12.64 0.34
CA VAL A 237 4.44 -11.64 1.24
C VAL A 237 4.29 -12.22 2.65
N LYS A 238 3.78 -13.45 2.80
CA LYS A 238 3.64 -14.11 4.10
C LYS A 238 5.00 -14.34 4.78
N ARG A 239 6.02 -14.69 4.01
CA ARG A 239 7.39 -14.83 4.52
C ARG A 239 7.93 -13.50 5.06
N ALA A 240 7.70 -12.38 4.36
CA ALA A 240 8.09 -11.06 4.82
C ALA A 240 7.34 -10.67 6.11
N GLU A 241 6.02 -10.91 6.15
CA GLU A 241 5.18 -10.67 7.34
C GLU A 241 5.70 -11.41 8.58
N GLU A 242 6.07 -12.68 8.44
CA GLU A 242 6.64 -13.48 9.52
C GLU A 242 7.95 -12.89 10.05
N ILE A 243 8.84 -12.47 9.16
CA ILE A 243 10.14 -11.87 9.55
C ILE A 243 9.94 -10.55 10.28
N LEU A 244 9.10 -9.66 9.76
CA LEU A 244 8.79 -8.37 10.39
C LEU A 244 8.09 -8.56 11.74
N GLY A 245 7.15 -9.51 11.84
CA GLY A 245 6.48 -9.85 13.09
C GLY A 245 7.46 -10.38 14.14
N ASN A 246 8.37 -11.25 13.77
CA ASN A 246 9.41 -11.78 14.67
C ASN A 246 10.37 -10.69 15.16
N GLU A 247 10.76 -9.75 14.32
CA GLU A 247 11.61 -8.62 14.68
C GLU A 247 10.91 -7.67 15.64
N LYS A 248 9.66 -7.34 15.39
CA LYS A 248 8.81 -6.53 16.29
C LYS A 248 8.68 -7.16 17.69
N GLU A 249 8.41 -8.46 17.76
CA GLU A 249 8.31 -9.18 19.03
C GLU A 249 9.67 -9.29 19.74
N ARG A 250 10.77 -9.35 19.02
CA ARG A 250 12.12 -9.29 19.59
C ARG A 250 12.37 -7.93 20.22
N LEU A 251 12.12 -6.83 19.48
CA LEU A 251 12.28 -5.46 19.97
C LEU A 251 11.44 -5.20 21.23
N LYS A 252 10.18 -5.62 21.24
CA LYS A 252 9.31 -5.49 22.43
C LYS A 252 9.90 -6.18 23.67
N ARG A 253 10.43 -7.40 23.50
CA ARG A 253 11.06 -8.15 24.61
C ARG A 253 12.33 -7.45 25.09
N GLU A 254 13.16 -6.95 24.20
CA GLU A 254 14.39 -6.21 24.55
C GLU A 254 14.05 -4.90 25.30
N ILE A 255 13.05 -4.12 24.84
CA ILE A 255 12.57 -2.92 25.53
C ILE A 255 12.04 -3.26 26.93
N ALA A 256 11.25 -4.31 27.08
CA ALA A 256 10.73 -4.73 28.40
C ALA A 256 11.86 -5.07 29.37
N SER A 257 12.85 -5.84 28.92
CA SER A 257 14.03 -6.18 29.76
C SER A 257 14.87 -4.95 30.14
N LEU A 258 15.04 -3.98 29.24
CA LEU A 258 15.75 -2.74 29.54
C LEU A 258 14.99 -1.87 30.56
N LYS A 259 13.66 -1.79 30.45
CA LYS A 259 12.80 -1.07 31.40
C LYS A 259 12.85 -1.69 32.80
N GLU A 260 12.88 -3.02 32.91
CA GLU A 260 13.06 -3.73 34.17
C GLU A 260 14.42 -3.40 34.80
N ARG A 261 15.50 -3.43 34.01
CA ARG A 261 16.84 -3.06 34.48
C ARG A 261 16.93 -1.59 34.89
N LEU A 262 16.25 -0.68 34.20
CA LEU A 262 16.17 0.74 34.56
C LEU A 262 15.48 0.89 35.91
N TYR A 263 14.30 0.26 36.07
CA TYR A 263 13.56 0.27 37.35
C TYR A 263 14.39 -0.25 38.53
N ASP A 264 15.11 -1.36 38.36
CA ASP A 264 15.96 -1.93 39.40
C ASP A 264 17.11 -0.98 39.80
N ARG A 265 17.72 -0.28 38.81
CA ARG A 265 18.78 0.69 39.05
C ARG A 265 18.27 1.95 39.76
N GLU A 266 17.12 2.47 39.36
CA GLU A 266 16.46 3.59 40.05
C GLU A 266 16.08 3.24 41.49
N ALA A 267 15.51 2.04 41.70
CA ALA A 267 15.14 1.56 43.05
C ALA A 267 16.36 1.33 43.95
N ALA A 268 17.50 1.03 43.39
CA ALA A 268 18.78 0.84 44.14
C ALA A 268 19.50 2.13 44.44
N LEU A 269 19.02 3.30 43.98
CA LEU A 269 19.66 4.59 44.28
C LEU A 269 19.60 4.93 45.78
N PRO A 270 20.70 5.34 46.38
CA PRO A 270 20.68 5.77 47.77
C PRO A 270 19.90 7.09 47.95
N ALA A 271 19.19 7.21 49.09
CA ALA A 271 18.41 8.43 49.39
C ALA A 271 19.26 9.72 49.47
N HIS A 272 20.58 9.59 49.61
CA HIS A 272 21.52 10.69 49.67
C HIS A 272 22.80 10.32 48.90
N SER A 273 23.31 11.26 48.13
CA SER A 273 24.63 11.18 47.44
C SER A 273 24.70 10.13 46.30
N VAL A 274 23.90 10.32 45.28
CA VAL A 274 23.99 9.52 44.01
C VAL A 274 25.33 9.88 43.33
N SER A 275 26.10 8.87 42.93
CA SER A 275 27.35 9.08 42.22
C SER A 275 27.11 9.44 40.72
N PRO A 276 28.02 10.24 40.10
CA PRO A 276 27.92 10.55 38.66
C PRO A 276 27.84 9.28 37.79
N ASN A 277 28.55 8.23 38.15
CA ASN A 277 28.49 6.95 37.39
C ASN A 277 27.13 6.24 37.47
N GLN A 278 26.40 6.42 38.59
CA GLN A 278 25.05 5.86 38.71
C GLN A 278 24.04 6.63 37.87
N ILE A 279 24.19 7.97 37.80
CA ILE A 279 23.36 8.80 36.94
C ILE A 279 23.61 8.44 35.47
N GLN A 280 24.89 8.43 35.05
CA GLN A 280 25.27 8.09 33.70
C GLN A 280 24.71 6.71 33.26
N ALA A 281 24.77 5.71 34.15
CA ALA A 281 24.26 4.37 33.81
C ALA A 281 22.73 4.30 33.71
N ILE A 282 21.98 5.24 34.26
CA ILE A 282 20.54 5.41 34.08
C ILE A 282 20.27 6.10 32.75
N GLU A 283 20.97 7.21 32.49
CA GLU A 283 20.88 7.96 31.21
C GLU A 283 21.20 7.07 30.02
N ASP A 284 22.23 6.22 30.09
CA ASP A 284 22.60 5.26 29.05
C ASP A 284 21.46 4.25 28.76
N LEU A 285 20.77 3.75 29.82
CA LEU A 285 19.63 2.85 29.66
C LEU A 285 18.41 3.56 29.06
N GLU A 286 18.12 4.79 29.48
CA GLU A 286 17.03 5.60 28.93
C GLU A 286 17.25 5.88 27.44
N GLU A 287 18.50 6.19 27.06
CA GLU A 287 18.86 6.42 25.65
C GLU A 287 18.74 5.14 24.81
N GLU A 288 19.16 3.97 25.35
CA GLU A 288 19.03 2.68 24.67
C GLU A 288 17.56 2.30 24.51
N ILE A 289 16.71 2.51 25.52
CA ILE A 289 15.26 2.28 25.46
C ILE A 289 14.63 3.17 24.38
N ALA A 290 14.92 4.49 24.43
CA ALA A 290 14.38 5.44 23.46
C ALA A 290 14.81 5.12 22.01
N GLY A 291 16.05 4.64 21.82
CA GLY A 291 16.53 4.17 20.53
C GLY A 291 15.76 2.97 20.01
N LYS A 292 15.50 1.96 20.87
CA LYS A 292 14.74 0.76 20.47
C LYS A 292 13.25 1.04 20.31
N GLU A 293 12.66 1.97 21.07
CA GLU A 293 11.29 2.41 20.89
C GLU A 293 11.10 3.12 19.54
N ARG A 294 12.05 3.95 19.11
CA ARG A 294 12.05 4.53 17.75
C ARG A 294 12.09 3.45 16.68
N LEU A 295 12.98 2.45 16.82
CA LEU A 295 13.03 1.32 15.89
C LEU A 295 11.71 0.53 15.85
N LEU A 296 11.07 0.33 17.01
CA LEU A 296 9.78 -0.35 17.08
C LEU A 296 8.67 0.40 16.34
N ILE A 297 8.65 1.74 16.43
CA ILE A 297 7.73 2.59 15.66
C ILE A 297 8.03 2.48 14.16
N GLU A 298 9.31 2.45 13.78
CA GLU A 298 9.73 2.31 12.38
C GLU A 298 9.36 0.95 11.74
N THR A 299 9.19 -0.09 12.56
CA THR A 299 8.71 -1.42 12.08
C THR A 299 7.19 -1.52 11.95
N GLY A 300 6.47 -0.41 12.20
CA GLY A 300 5.02 -0.27 12.00
C GLY A 300 4.18 -0.82 13.16
N ASP A 301 3.16 -0.07 13.56
CA ASP A 301 2.06 -0.59 14.40
C ASP A 301 1.03 -1.35 13.56
#